data_5b2325d5678e0fe79eeeb11d5c5c9158
#
_entry.id   5b2325d5678e0fe79eeeb11d5c5c9158
#
_cell.length_a   1.000
_cell.length_b   1.000
_cell.length_c   1.000
_cell.angle_alpha   90.00
_cell.angle_beta   90.00
_cell.angle_gamma   90.00
#
_symmetry.space_group_name_H-M   'P 1'
#
loop_
_entity.id
_entity.type
_entity.pdbx_description
1 polymer ?
#
loop_
_entity_poly.entity_id
_entity_poly.type
_entity_poly.pdbx_seq_one_letter_code
_entity_poly.pdbx_strand_id
1 'polypeptide(L)'
;MYEFSGKTYEEAVNKALETLKVSLDDIIIEKVSEKPSSILDILKERKTGQVFIRVKFKNKPNEENIIKNSQDLINFQSTEELPEYVKKSLEIIKNIVNLLEADVELKVNVSSGDYVIEVEGKDKGMIIGKHGNTLNSLQNHINFVINKSLPKDQRNYVIIDCDNYREKRKKQLIELALKTAKMVQQKKEPITLPPMLAFERKIIHLSLKDNQYVTTYSIGENPYKSVVIAP
;
A
#
# COMPACT_ATOMS: atom_id res chain seq x y z
N MET A 1 -9.60 9.62 -9.32
CA MET A 1 -8.55 10.60 -9.69
C MET A 1 -7.27 9.84 -9.84
N TYR A 2 -6.63 9.88 -11.02
CA TYR A 2 -5.47 9.04 -11.36
C TYR A 2 -4.27 9.93 -11.66
N GLU A 3 -3.05 9.50 -11.28
CA GLU A 3 -1.80 10.23 -11.56
C GLU A 3 -0.92 9.37 -12.49
N PHE A 4 -0.39 10.01 -13.53
CA PHE A 4 0.51 9.39 -14.49
C PHE A 4 1.76 10.25 -14.67
N SER A 5 2.88 9.62 -15.02
CA SER A 5 4.16 10.29 -15.25
C SER A 5 4.83 9.82 -16.54
N GLY A 6 5.52 10.72 -17.20
CA GLY A 6 6.33 10.45 -18.40
C GLY A 6 7.49 11.42 -18.52
N LYS A 7 8.43 11.16 -19.42
CA LYS A 7 9.54 12.09 -19.71
C LYS A 7 9.05 13.38 -20.39
N THR A 8 7.93 13.28 -21.10
CA THR A 8 7.25 14.41 -21.72
C THR A 8 5.77 14.41 -21.33
N TYR A 9 5.10 15.56 -21.51
CA TYR A 9 3.65 15.67 -21.29
C TYR A 9 2.86 14.69 -22.18
N GLU A 10 3.24 14.57 -23.44
CA GLU A 10 2.61 13.66 -24.40
C GLU A 10 2.77 12.20 -24.00
N GLU A 11 3.94 11.81 -23.51
CA GLU A 11 4.20 10.46 -23.02
C GLU A 11 3.33 10.13 -21.78
N ALA A 12 3.20 11.07 -20.85
CA ALA A 12 2.35 10.90 -19.67
C ALA A 12 0.86 10.78 -20.06
N VAL A 13 0.40 11.57 -21.04
CA VAL A 13 -0.97 11.52 -21.57
C VAL A 13 -1.24 10.20 -22.29
N ASN A 14 -0.36 9.78 -23.19
CA ASN A 14 -0.51 8.51 -23.91
C ASN A 14 -0.56 7.34 -22.96
N LYS A 15 0.31 7.32 -21.95
CA LYS A 15 0.29 6.31 -20.91
C LYS A 15 -1.01 6.29 -20.11
N ALA A 16 -1.60 7.46 -19.85
CA ALA A 16 -2.90 7.57 -19.19
C ALA A 16 -4.02 7.00 -20.08
N LEU A 17 -4.05 7.34 -21.35
CA LEU A 17 -5.08 6.87 -22.31
C LEU A 17 -4.99 5.35 -22.54
N GLU A 18 -3.78 4.81 -22.68
CA GLU A 18 -3.54 3.37 -22.82
C GLU A 18 -3.96 2.60 -21.55
N THR A 19 -3.55 3.11 -20.38
CA THR A 19 -3.85 2.44 -19.10
C THR A 19 -5.33 2.49 -18.76
N LEU A 20 -6.00 3.62 -19.02
CA LEU A 20 -7.42 3.79 -18.72
C LEU A 20 -8.34 3.32 -19.85
N LYS A 21 -7.77 2.99 -21.04
CA LYS A 21 -8.51 2.59 -22.25
C LYS A 21 -9.65 3.55 -22.60
N VAL A 22 -9.39 4.85 -22.51
CA VAL A 22 -10.35 5.93 -22.76
C VAL A 22 -9.81 6.90 -23.79
N SER A 23 -10.71 7.68 -24.42
CA SER A 23 -10.31 8.72 -25.35
C SER A 23 -10.01 10.04 -24.62
N LEU A 24 -9.28 10.95 -25.28
CA LEU A 24 -9.02 12.31 -24.77
C LEU A 24 -10.28 13.08 -24.47
N ASP A 25 -11.38 12.78 -25.18
CA ASP A 25 -12.66 13.45 -25.02
C ASP A 25 -13.39 13.10 -23.71
N ASP A 26 -13.05 11.95 -23.12
CA ASP A 26 -13.69 11.43 -21.91
C ASP A 26 -13.03 11.91 -20.62
N ILE A 27 -11.84 12.54 -20.71
CA ILE A 27 -11.03 12.90 -19.55
C ILE A 27 -10.73 14.40 -19.47
N ILE A 28 -10.48 14.86 -18.26
CA ILE A 28 -9.92 16.18 -17.94
C ILE A 28 -8.52 15.96 -17.41
N ILE A 29 -7.52 16.55 -18.08
CA ILE A 29 -6.11 16.46 -17.68
C ILE A 29 -5.74 17.75 -16.98
N GLU A 30 -5.35 17.64 -15.70
CA GLU A 30 -4.76 18.72 -14.93
C GLU A 30 -3.24 18.54 -14.91
N LYS A 31 -2.49 19.48 -15.46
CA LYS A 31 -1.02 19.46 -15.38
C LYS A 31 -0.59 19.80 -13.95
N VAL A 32 0.02 18.83 -13.28
CA VAL A 32 0.58 19.02 -11.94
C VAL A 32 2.01 19.54 -12.06
N SER A 33 2.20 20.70 -12.66
CA SER A 33 3.48 21.39 -12.68
C SER A 33 3.31 22.80 -12.15
N GLU A 34 2.97 22.92 -10.87
CA GLU A 34 3.11 24.21 -10.18
C GLU A 34 3.42 23.97 -8.70
N LYS A 35 4.65 24.40 -8.33
CA LYS A 35 5.24 24.49 -7.00
C LYS A 35 5.22 23.20 -6.17
N PRO A 36 6.40 22.58 -6.02
CA PRO A 36 6.52 21.42 -5.14
C PRO A 36 6.08 21.83 -3.72
N SER A 37 5.06 21.13 -3.23
CA SER A 37 4.51 21.39 -1.89
C SER A 37 5.39 20.81 -0.77
N SER A 38 6.43 20.05 -1.14
CA SER A 38 7.38 19.47 -0.19
C SER A 38 8.80 19.38 -0.75
N ILE A 39 9.79 19.33 0.14
CA ILE A 39 11.22 19.11 -0.21
C ILE A 39 11.41 17.79 -0.97
N LEU A 40 10.57 16.78 -0.71
CA LEU A 40 10.56 15.50 -1.40
C LEU A 40 10.14 15.60 -2.87
N ASP A 41 9.22 16.51 -3.19
CA ASP A 41 8.77 16.75 -4.56
C ASP A 41 9.85 17.45 -5.37
N ILE A 42 10.55 18.44 -4.77
CA ILE A 42 11.73 19.12 -5.36
C ILE A 42 12.85 18.11 -5.69
N LEU A 43 13.08 17.13 -4.80
CA LEU A 43 14.10 16.10 -5.00
C LEU A 43 13.72 15.09 -6.07
N LYS A 44 12.44 14.79 -6.25
CA LYS A 44 11.93 13.91 -7.33
C LYS A 44 12.03 14.59 -8.70
N GLU A 45 11.60 15.83 -8.84
CA GLU A 45 11.70 16.59 -10.10
C GLU A 45 13.15 16.77 -10.56
N ARG A 46 14.09 17.05 -9.64
CA ARG A 46 15.52 17.19 -9.99
C ARG A 46 16.21 15.88 -10.39
N LYS A 47 15.71 14.72 -9.92
CA LYS A 47 16.34 13.41 -10.24
C LYS A 47 15.77 12.73 -11.47
N THR A 48 14.54 13.00 -11.90
CA THR A 48 13.88 12.20 -12.93
C THR A 48 13.53 12.94 -14.20
N GLY A 49 13.47 14.29 -14.19
CA GLY A 49 13.02 15.07 -15.35
C GLY A 49 11.65 14.64 -15.88
N GLN A 50 10.78 14.08 -15.01
CA GLN A 50 9.49 13.54 -15.39
C GLN A 50 8.39 14.58 -15.21
N VAL A 51 7.44 14.58 -16.14
CA VAL A 51 6.22 15.38 -16.07
C VAL A 51 5.12 14.54 -15.44
N PHE A 52 4.41 15.11 -14.48
CA PHE A 52 3.26 14.47 -13.83
C PHE A 52 1.96 15.12 -14.28
N ILE A 53 0.95 14.31 -14.54
CA ILE A 53 -0.40 14.76 -14.89
C ILE A 53 -1.43 14.09 -13.98
N ARG A 54 -2.52 14.79 -13.71
CA ARG A 54 -3.71 14.26 -13.06
C ARG A 54 -4.84 14.13 -14.05
N VAL A 55 -5.50 12.99 -14.02
CA VAL A 55 -6.61 12.68 -14.92
C VAL A 55 -7.90 12.52 -14.10
N LYS A 56 -8.94 13.24 -14.54
CA LYS A 56 -10.32 13.11 -14.05
C LYS A 56 -11.24 12.78 -15.24
N PHE A 57 -12.27 11.99 -15.01
CA PHE A 57 -13.30 11.77 -16.03
C PHE A 57 -14.26 12.95 -16.10
N LYS A 58 -14.68 13.35 -17.31
CA LYS A 58 -15.69 14.42 -17.54
C LYS A 58 -17.08 14.03 -17.07
N ASN A 59 -17.46 12.76 -17.28
CA ASN A 59 -18.68 12.17 -16.73
C ASN A 59 -18.25 11.02 -15.81
N LYS A 60 -18.93 10.83 -14.66
CA LYS A 60 -18.74 9.63 -13.86
C LYS A 60 -19.12 8.43 -14.74
N PRO A 61 -18.18 7.62 -15.23
CA PRO A 61 -18.56 6.37 -15.87
C PRO A 61 -19.23 5.52 -14.80
N ASN A 62 -20.27 4.76 -15.19
CA ASN A 62 -20.93 3.82 -14.29
C ASN A 62 -19.86 2.99 -13.59
N GLU A 63 -19.91 2.98 -12.25
CA GLU A 63 -18.91 2.29 -11.42
C GLU A 63 -18.76 0.82 -11.78
N GLU A 64 -19.81 0.20 -12.35
CA GLU A 64 -19.77 -1.17 -12.88
C GLU A 64 -18.83 -1.39 -14.07
N ASN A 65 -18.62 -0.38 -14.92
CA ASN A 65 -17.70 -0.50 -16.08
C ASN A 65 -16.24 -0.21 -15.72
N ILE A 66 -15.99 0.62 -14.69
CA ILE A 66 -14.63 0.85 -14.19
C ILE A 66 -14.15 -0.35 -13.39
N ILE A 67 -15.03 -0.96 -12.59
CA ILE A 67 -14.72 -2.17 -11.82
C ILE A 67 -14.42 -3.36 -12.76
N LYS A 68 -15.12 -3.47 -13.89
CA LYS A 68 -14.82 -4.50 -14.91
C LYS A 68 -13.51 -4.26 -15.66
N ASN A 69 -13.10 -3.00 -15.86
CA ASN A 69 -11.84 -2.67 -16.57
C ASN A 69 -10.63 -2.51 -15.66
N SER A 70 -10.82 -2.35 -14.34
CA SER A 70 -9.72 -2.42 -13.34
C SER A 70 -9.55 -3.83 -12.77
N GLN A 71 -10.36 -4.78 -13.20
CA GLN A 71 -10.28 -6.21 -12.93
C GLN A 71 -9.58 -7.01 -14.05
N ASP A 72 -8.75 -6.40 -14.88
CA ASP A 72 -7.63 -7.12 -15.48
C ASP A 72 -6.61 -7.45 -14.37
N LEU A 73 -7.11 -8.10 -13.33
CA LEU A 73 -6.39 -9.07 -12.54
C LEU A 73 -6.03 -10.16 -13.55
N ILE A 74 -4.83 -10.09 -14.13
CA ILE A 74 -4.28 -11.18 -14.89
C ILE A 74 -4.13 -12.31 -13.87
N ASN A 75 -5.17 -13.11 -13.74
CA ASN A 75 -5.11 -14.38 -13.03
C ASN A 75 -4.14 -15.23 -13.83
N PHE A 76 -2.88 -15.26 -13.45
CA PHE A 76 -1.93 -16.22 -13.99
C PHE A 76 -2.39 -17.62 -13.60
N GLN A 77 -3.17 -18.26 -14.49
CA GLN A 77 -3.63 -19.65 -14.32
C GLN A 77 -2.49 -20.67 -14.52
N SER A 78 -1.32 -20.22 -15.05
CA SER A 78 -0.12 -21.06 -15.15
C SER A 78 1.07 -20.39 -14.48
N THR A 79 1.75 -21.09 -13.59
CA THR A 79 2.99 -20.64 -12.93
C THR A 79 4.18 -20.54 -13.88
N GLU A 80 4.05 -21.02 -15.12
CA GLU A 80 5.16 -21.09 -16.10
C GLU A 80 5.58 -19.71 -16.63
N GLU A 81 4.68 -18.74 -16.68
CA GLU A 81 4.94 -17.38 -17.20
C GLU A 81 5.41 -16.39 -16.13
N LEU A 82 5.47 -16.79 -14.86
CA LEU A 82 5.87 -15.89 -13.78
C LEU A 82 7.38 -15.70 -13.72
N PRO A 83 7.88 -14.49 -13.37
CA PRO A 83 9.29 -14.27 -13.12
C PRO A 83 9.83 -15.20 -12.01
N GLU A 84 11.11 -15.55 -12.11
CA GLU A 84 11.76 -16.49 -11.20
C GLU A 84 11.68 -16.09 -9.71
N TYR A 85 11.81 -14.78 -9.44
CA TYR A 85 11.68 -14.27 -8.06
C TYR A 85 10.25 -14.41 -7.49
N VAL A 86 9.22 -14.38 -8.35
CA VAL A 86 7.82 -14.61 -7.94
C VAL A 86 7.59 -16.10 -7.67
N LYS A 87 8.09 -17.00 -8.54
CA LYS A 87 8.04 -18.45 -8.35
C LYS A 87 8.70 -18.85 -7.03
N LYS A 88 9.90 -18.33 -6.77
CA LYS A 88 10.63 -18.56 -5.52
C LYS A 88 9.86 -18.03 -4.29
N SER A 89 9.21 -16.88 -4.42
CA SER A 89 8.38 -16.32 -3.35
C SER A 89 7.19 -17.23 -3.05
N LEU A 90 6.50 -17.74 -4.08
CA LEU A 90 5.40 -18.68 -3.94
C LEU A 90 5.84 -20.00 -3.29
N GLU A 91 6.99 -20.53 -3.67
CA GLU A 91 7.55 -21.75 -3.08
C GLU A 91 7.79 -21.58 -1.57
N ILE A 92 8.41 -20.47 -1.17
CA ILE A 92 8.66 -20.16 0.24
C ILE A 92 7.33 -20.08 1.01
N ILE A 93 6.33 -19.36 0.47
CA ILE A 93 5.03 -19.24 1.14
C ILE A 93 4.35 -20.60 1.23
N LYS A 94 4.33 -21.39 0.16
CA LYS A 94 3.75 -22.76 0.16
C LYS A 94 4.38 -23.64 1.23
N ASN A 95 5.71 -23.61 1.35
CA ASN A 95 6.41 -24.39 2.37
C ASN A 95 6.01 -23.97 3.78
N ILE A 96 5.88 -22.65 4.03
CA ILE A 96 5.45 -22.13 5.34
C ILE A 96 4.00 -22.52 5.62
N VAL A 97 3.09 -22.37 4.66
CA VAL A 97 1.67 -22.75 4.78
C VAL A 97 1.53 -24.24 5.09
N ASN A 98 2.28 -25.10 4.37
CA ASN A 98 2.28 -26.54 4.61
C ASN A 98 2.81 -26.90 6.00
N LEU A 99 3.87 -26.25 6.48
CA LEU A 99 4.41 -26.46 7.83
C LEU A 99 3.44 -26.02 8.93
N LEU A 100 2.60 -25.02 8.65
CA LEU A 100 1.55 -24.55 9.56
C LEU A 100 0.26 -25.35 9.46
N GLU A 101 0.18 -26.29 8.50
CA GLU A 101 -1.04 -27.04 8.18
C GLU A 101 -2.26 -26.13 7.93
N ALA A 102 -2.01 -24.92 7.39
CA ALA A 102 -3.04 -23.89 7.20
C ALA A 102 -3.83 -24.13 5.91
N ASP A 103 -5.17 -24.11 6.02
CA ASP A 103 -6.10 -24.21 4.88
C ASP A 103 -6.20 -22.84 4.18
N VAL A 104 -5.24 -22.60 3.28
CA VAL A 104 -5.17 -21.36 2.47
C VAL A 104 -4.77 -21.66 1.04
N GLU A 105 -5.27 -20.82 0.13
CA GLU A 105 -4.92 -20.77 -1.29
C GLU A 105 -4.07 -19.55 -1.59
N LEU A 106 -3.15 -19.66 -2.56
CA LEU A 106 -2.29 -18.58 -3.02
C LEU A 106 -2.68 -18.20 -4.44
N LYS A 107 -2.96 -16.92 -4.66
CA LYS A 107 -3.23 -16.34 -5.98
C LYS A 107 -2.18 -15.27 -6.28
N VAL A 108 -1.77 -15.18 -7.54
CA VAL A 108 -0.84 -14.12 -7.98
C VAL A 108 -1.59 -13.15 -8.87
N ASN A 109 -1.54 -11.89 -8.49
CA ASN A 109 -2.15 -10.80 -9.23
C ASN A 109 -1.06 -9.76 -9.57
N VAL A 110 -1.29 -8.97 -10.61
CA VAL A 110 -0.45 -7.81 -10.91
C VAL A 110 -1.24 -6.54 -10.62
N SER A 111 -0.72 -5.69 -9.75
CA SER A 111 -1.35 -4.43 -9.40
C SER A 111 -0.33 -3.29 -9.54
N SER A 112 -0.65 -2.30 -10.36
CA SER A 112 0.23 -1.14 -10.63
C SER A 112 1.66 -1.50 -11.05
N GLY A 113 1.84 -2.66 -11.69
CA GLY A 113 3.14 -3.17 -12.13
C GLY A 113 3.90 -4.01 -11.10
N ASP A 114 3.37 -4.16 -9.90
CA ASP A 114 3.93 -5.02 -8.85
C ASP A 114 3.19 -6.37 -8.79
N TYR A 115 3.92 -7.45 -8.50
CA TYR A 115 3.32 -8.75 -8.25
C TYR A 115 2.81 -8.82 -6.81
N VAL A 116 1.53 -9.14 -6.67
CA VAL A 116 0.86 -9.33 -5.38
C VAL A 116 0.49 -10.80 -5.22
N ILE A 117 1.02 -11.44 -4.19
CA ILE A 117 0.62 -12.78 -3.78
C ILE A 117 -0.48 -12.62 -2.73
N GLU A 118 -1.69 -12.96 -3.11
CA GLU A 118 -2.85 -12.91 -2.25
C GLU A 118 -3.09 -14.26 -1.58
N VAL A 119 -3.28 -14.22 -0.25
CA VAL A 119 -3.54 -15.40 0.56
C VAL A 119 -5.01 -15.40 0.95
N GLU A 120 -5.76 -16.40 0.47
CA GLU A 120 -7.16 -16.59 0.78
C GLU A 120 -7.35 -17.91 1.52
N GLY A 121 -8.40 -18.06 2.31
CA GLY A 121 -8.73 -19.32 2.99
C GLY A 121 -9.25 -19.14 4.41
N LYS A 122 -9.54 -20.25 5.06
CA LYS A 122 -10.11 -20.27 6.42
C LYS A 122 -9.06 -19.86 7.46
N ASP A 123 -7.82 -20.31 7.29
CA ASP A 123 -6.75 -20.11 8.25
C ASP A 123 -5.87 -18.89 7.94
N LYS A 124 -6.35 -17.98 7.07
CA LYS A 124 -5.67 -16.70 6.76
C LYS A 124 -5.28 -15.90 7.99
N GLY A 125 -6.01 -16.04 9.10
CA GLY A 125 -5.69 -15.42 10.38
C GLY A 125 -4.32 -15.80 10.92
N MET A 126 -3.84 -17.03 10.68
CA MET A 126 -2.51 -17.49 11.07
C MET A 126 -1.41 -16.77 10.28
N ILE A 127 -1.66 -16.54 8.99
CA ILE A 127 -0.75 -15.83 8.09
C ILE A 127 -0.73 -14.32 8.40
N ILE A 128 -1.87 -13.73 8.76
CA ILE A 128 -1.95 -12.34 9.20
C ILE A 128 -1.22 -12.17 10.55
N GLY A 129 -1.54 -13.01 11.51
CA GLY A 129 -1.04 -12.94 12.88
C GLY A 129 -1.57 -11.72 13.66
N LYS A 130 -1.10 -11.57 14.90
CA LYS A 130 -1.53 -10.48 15.78
C LYS A 130 -1.16 -9.12 15.17
N HIS A 131 -2.17 -8.31 14.85
CA HIS A 131 -1.99 -6.98 14.24
C HIS A 131 -1.18 -6.98 12.93
N GLY A 132 -1.19 -8.07 12.16
CA GLY A 132 -0.45 -8.18 10.91
C GLY A 132 1.05 -8.45 11.06
N ASN A 133 1.52 -8.81 12.25
CA ASN A 133 2.95 -9.01 12.51
C ASN A 133 3.51 -10.19 11.72
N THR A 134 2.78 -11.31 11.64
CA THR A 134 3.22 -12.49 10.86
C THR A 134 3.31 -12.13 9.38
N LEU A 135 2.28 -11.46 8.84
CA LEU A 135 2.24 -11.02 7.45
C LEU A 135 3.41 -10.07 7.10
N ASN A 136 3.72 -9.13 7.99
CA ASN A 136 4.83 -8.22 7.80
C ASN A 136 6.20 -8.92 7.89
N SER A 137 6.35 -9.87 8.81
CA SER A 137 7.57 -10.66 8.94
C SER A 137 7.80 -11.54 7.71
N LEU A 138 6.73 -12.19 7.22
CA LEU A 138 6.74 -12.98 6.00
C LEU A 138 7.13 -12.13 4.78
N GLN A 139 6.50 -10.97 4.61
CA GLN A 139 6.84 -9.99 3.57
C GLN A 139 8.32 -9.61 3.58
N ASN A 140 8.85 -9.25 4.75
CA ASN A 140 10.24 -8.85 4.89
C ASN A 140 11.20 -10.01 4.62
N HIS A 141 10.88 -11.21 5.12
CA HIS A 141 11.69 -12.40 4.92
C HIS A 141 11.78 -12.78 3.44
N ILE A 142 10.65 -12.82 2.75
CA ILE A 142 10.60 -13.15 1.32
C ILE A 142 11.41 -12.12 0.51
N ASN A 143 11.16 -10.83 0.71
CA ASN A 143 11.90 -9.79 0.02
C ASN A 143 13.40 -9.81 0.34
N PHE A 144 13.79 -10.23 1.54
CA PHE A 144 15.20 -10.46 1.87
C PHE A 144 15.77 -11.65 1.09
N VAL A 145 15.08 -12.79 1.08
CA VAL A 145 15.58 -14.03 0.43
C VAL A 145 15.71 -13.87 -1.08
N ILE A 146 14.72 -13.28 -1.76
CA ILE A 146 14.78 -13.10 -3.23
C ILE A 146 15.87 -12.10 -3.63
N ASN A 147 16.25 -11.18 -2.75
CA ASN A 147 17.24 -10.13 -3.04
C ASN A 147 18.63 -10.38 -2.41
N LYS A 148 18.83 -11.51 -1.72
CA LYS A 148 20.06 -11.77 -0.95
C LYS A 148 21.35 -11.65 -1.78
N SER A 149 21.28 -12.06 -3.05
CA SER A 149 22.44 -12.07 -3.96
C SER A 149 22.42 -10.95 -4.99
N LEU A 150 21.44 -10.04 -4.93
CA LEU A 150 21.26 -8.99 -5.93
C LEU A 150 21.78 -7.63 -5.43
N PRO A 151 22.47 -6.88 -6.29
CA PRO A 151 22.82 -5.49 -6.02
C PRO A 151 21.56 -4.63 -5.84
N LYS A 152 21.69 -3.46 -5.21
CA LYS A 152 20.55 -2.62 -4.81
C LYS A 152 19.68 -2.14 -5.98
N ASP A 153 20.28 -1.91 -7.12
CA ASP A 153 19.64 -1.44 -8.36
C ASP A 153 18.87 -2.54 -9.12
N GLN A 154 19.11 -3.82 -8.79
CA GLN A 154 18.47 -4.99 -9.42
C GLN A 154 17.47 -5.70 -8.48
N ARG A 155 17.13 -5.09 -7.37
CA ARG A 155 16.24 -5.71 -6.38
C ARG A 155 14.81 -5.79 -6.89
N ASN A 156 14.23 -6.96 -6.70
CA ASN A 156 12.84 -7.25 -7.00
C ASN A 156 11.98 -7.21 -5.72
N TYR A 157 10.73 -6.87 -5.87
CA TYR A 157 9.79 -6.82 -4.75
C TYR A 157 8.52 -7.58 -5.11
N VAL A 158 8.02 -8.33 -4.13
CA VAL A 158 6.73 -9.00 -4.21
C VAL A 158 5.92 -8.50 -3.02
N ILE A 159 4.67 -8.18 -3.24
CA ILE A 159 3.74 -7.80 -2.18
C ILE A 159 2.98 -9.06 -1.75
N ILE A 160 2.81 -9.25 -0.44
CA ILE A 160 1.97 -10.30 0.12
C ILE A 160 0.84 -9.63 0.84
N ASP A 161 -0.39 -9.96 0.48
CA ASP A 161 -1.57 -9.47 1.19
C ASP A 161 -2.53 -10.62 1.49
N CYS A 162 -3.47 -10.37 2.36
CA CYS A 162 -4.41 -11.34 2.84
C CYS A 162 -5.78 -10.67 2.98
N ASP A 163 -6.64 -10.87 2.00
CA ASP A 163 -8.00 -10.31 1.99
C ASP A 163 -8.02 -8.78 2.20
N ASN A 164 -7.13 -8.06 1.53
CA ASN A 164 -6.94 -6.60 1.69
C ASN A 164 -6.72 -6.18 3.16
N TYR A 165 -6.02 -7.01 3.94
CA TYR A 165 -5.79 -6.77 5.37
C TYR A 165 -5.13 -5.42 5.63
N ARG A 166 -4.13 -5.05 4.81
CA ARG A 166 -3.37 -3.80 5.00
C ARG A 166 -4.25 -2.57 4.93
N GLU A 167 -5.16 -2.53 3.97
CA GLU A 167 -6.11 -1.42 3.81
C GLU A 167 -7.16 -1.41 4.93
N LYS A 168 -7.70 -2.58 5.29
CA LYS A 168 -8.64 -2.74 6.41
C LYS A 168 -7.99 -2.29 7.73
N ARG A 169 -6.74 -2.70 7.97
CA ARG A 169 -5.99 -2.33 9.17
C ARG A 169 -5.70 -0.85 9.26
N LYS A 170 -5.33 -0.23 8.14
CA LYS A 170 -5.12 1.22 8.05
C LYS A 170 -6.39 1.99 8.44
N LYS A 171 -7.56 1.59 7.91
CA LYS A 171 -8.85 2.20 8.26
C LYS A 171 -9.16 2.08 9.76
N GLN A 172 -8.95 0.89 10.33
CA GLN A 172 -9.12 0.66 11.78
C GLN A 172 -8.22 1.56 12.64
N LEU A 173 -6.96 1.75 12.23
CA LEU A 173 -6.03 2.62 12.97
C LEU A 173 -6.43 4.08 12.91
N ILE A 174 -6.91 4.56 11.76
CA ILE A 174 -7.43 5.93 11.60
C ILE A 174 -8.67 6.12 12.48
N GLU A 175 -9.60 5.17 12.45
CA GLU A 175 -10.81 5.23 13.27
C GLU A 175 -10.48 5.22 14.77
N LEU A 176 -9.56 4.35 15.20
CA LEU A 176 -9.05 4.31 16.57
C LEU A 176 -8.46 5.65 17.00
N ALA A 177 -7.63 6.25 16.15
CA ALA A 177 -7.00 7.55 16.42
C ALA A 177 -8.05 8.64 16.61
N LEU A 178 -9.01 8.76 15.69
CA LEU A 178 -10.07 9.77 15.75
C LEU A 178 -10.99 9.58 16.96
N LYS A 179 -11.36 8.34 17.27
CA LYS A 179 -12.17 8.01 18.45
C LYS A 179 -11.44 8.37 19.75
N THR A 180 -10.15 8.01 19.82
CA THR A 180 -9.35 8.31 21.02
C THR A 180 -9.10 9.81 21.18
N ALA A 181 -8.87 10.55 20.09
CA ALA A 181 -8.73 12.00 20.13
C ALA A 181 -9.99 12.69 20.69
N LYS A 182 -11.19 12.24 20.30
CA LYS A 182 -12.44 12.74 20.89
C LYS A 182 -12.53 12.48 22.40
N MET A 183 -12.11 11.30 22.86
CA MET A 183 -12.10 10.97 24.29
C MET A 183 -11.11 11.84 25.06
N VAL A 184 -9.91 12.06 24.52
CA VAL A 184 -8.90 12.95 25.11
C VAL A 184 -9.42 14.39 25.20
N GLN A 185 -10.07 14.89 24.15
CA GLN A 185 -10.68 16.21 24.15
C GLN A 185 -11.74 16.40 25.24
N GLN A 186 -12.56 15.35 25.49
CA GLN A 186 -13.60 15.38 26.50
C GLN A 186 -13.07 15.25 27.93
N LYS A 187 -12.14 14.31 28.14
CA LYS A 187 -11.61 13.99 29.48
C LYS A 187 -10.48 14.91 29.91
N LYS A 188 -9.81 15.56 28.96
CA LYS A 188 -8.60 16.36 29.19
C LYS A 188 -7.43 15.57 29.80
N GLU A 189 -7.40 14.27 29.57
CA GLU A 189 -6.38 13.36 30.07
C GLU A 189 -5.70 12.63 28.88
N PRO A 190 -4.39 12.38 28.95
CA PRO A 190 -3.68 11.64 27.91
C PRO A 190 -4.11 10.17 27.89
N ILE A 191 -4.26 9.61 26.70
CA ILE A 191 -4.57 8.18 26.50
C ILE A 191 -3.44 7.53 25.74
N THR A 192 -2.93 6.42 26.28
CA THR A 192 -1.89 5.60 25.65
C THR A 192 -2.56 4.45 24.89
N LEU A 193 -2.24 4.35 23.60
CA LEU A 193 -2.69 3.24 22.75
C LEU A 193 -1.81 2.00 22.96
N PRO A 194 -2.29 0.80 22.59
CA PRO A 194 -1.48 -0.41 22.63
C PRO A 194 -0.18 -0.27 21.84
N PRO A 195 0.88 -1.01 22.22
CA PRO A 195 2.14 -1.03 21.46
C PRO A 195 1.93 -1.49 20.03
N MET A 196 2.59 -0.82 19.07
CA MET A 196 2.45 -1.10 17.64
C MET A 196 3.73 -0.79 16.87
N LEU A 197 3.82 -1.30 15.64
CA LEU A 197 4.96 -1.09 14.76
C LEU A 197 5.09 0.37 14.30
N ALA A 198 6.28 0.77 13.89
CA ALA A 198 6.59 2.14 13.53
C ALA A 198 5.70 2.71 12.41
N PHE A 199 5.37 1.90 11.39
CA PHE A 199 4.50 2.33 10.31
C PHE A 199 3.04 2.53 10.78
N GLU A 200 2.54 1.74 11.73
CA GLU A 200 1.20 1.91 12.32
C GLU A 200 1.14 3.20 13.15
N ARG A 201 2.19 3.46 13.93
CA ARG A 201 2.30 4.72 14.70
C ARG A 201 2.32 5.95 13.77
N LYS A 202 3.01 5.85 12.62
CA LYS A 202 3.00 6.89 11.59
C LYS A 202 1.59 7.16 11.06
N ILE A 203 0.77 6.14 10.84
CA ILE A 203 -0.63 6.30 10.39
C ILE A 203 -1.41 7.11 11.42
N ILE A 204 -1.30 6.79 12.71
CA ILE A 204 -1.98 7.52 13.80
C ILE A 204 -1.50 8.97 13.88
N HIS A 205 -0.20 9.20 13.87
CA HIS A 205 0.36 10.56 13.88
C HIS A 205 -0.14 11.39 12.70
N LEU A 206 -0.15 10.82 11.50
CA LEU A 206 -0.62 11.52 10.29
C LEU A 206 -2.13 11.78 10.32
N SER A 207 -2.94 10.86 10.87
CA SER A 207 -4.40 11.04 10.94
C SER A 207 -4.81 12.13 11.91
N LEU A 208 -3.95 12.50 12.86
CA LEU A 208 -4.20 13.55 13.85
C LEU A 208 -3.33 14.80 13.68
N LYS A 209 -2.51 14.85 12.62
CA LYS A 209 -1.54 15.94 12.39
C LYS A 209 -2.18 17.34 12.40
N ASP A 210 -3.36 17.45 11.77
CA ASP A 210 -4.07 18.73 11.61
C ASP A 210 -5.14 18.94 12.71
N ASN A 211 -5.14 18.10 13.74
CA ASN A 211 -6.07 18.22 14.85
C ASN A 211 -5.57 19.28 15.84
N GLN A 212 -6.35 20.34 16.06
CA GLN A 212 -5.98 21.47 16.93
C GLN A 212 -6.16 21.21 18.42
N TYR A 213 -6.79 20.10 18.80
CA TYR A 213 -7.18 19.81 20.18
C TYR A 213 -6.34 18.75 20.86
N VAL A 214 -5.52 18.02 20.09
CA VAL A 214 -4.68 16.95 20.61
C VAL A 214 -3.31 16.96 20.00
N THR A 215 -2.33 16.51 20.76
CA THR A 215 -0.97 16.24 20.32
C THR A 215 -0.67 14.75 20.39
N THR A 216 0.32 14.28 19.60
CA THR A 216 0.67 12.86 19.59
C THR A 216 2.18 12.67 19.67
N TYR A 217 2.61 11.74 20.52
CA TYR A 217 4.01 11.32 20.63
C TYR A 217 4.10 9.81 20.92
N SER A 218 5.28 9.23 20.70
CA SER A 218 5.51 7.80 20.93
C SER A 218 6.40 7.59 22.15
N ILE A 219 6.03 6.62 23.01
CA ILE A 219 6.77 6.19 24.20
C ILE A 219 7.13 4.71 24.13
N GLY A 220 8.12 4.29 24.95
CA GLY A 220 8.55 2.89 25.04
C GLY A 220 9.79 2.59 24.19
N GLU A 221 10.11 1.32 24.07
CA GLU A 221 11.31 0.83 23.38
C GLU A 221 10.99 0.12 22.07
N ASN A 222 11.97 0.12 21.15
CA ASN A 222 11.82 -0.59 19.89
C ASN A 222 11.75 -2.11 20.11
N PRO A 223 11.05 -2.86 19.22
CA PRO A 223 10.34 -2.39 18.01
C PRO A 223 8.90 -1.92 18.28
N TYR A 224 8.35 -2.15 19.45
CA TYR A 224 6.95 -1.89 19.77
C TYR A 224 6.80 -0.73 20.76
N LYS A 225 6.67 0.47 20.23
CA LYS A 225 6.33 1.67 21.00
C LYS A 225 4.82 1.91 20.99
N SER A 226 4.33 2.58 22.02
CA SER A 226 2.94 3.05 22.11
C SER A 226 2.83 4.51 21.65
N VAL A 227 1.70 4.86 21.02
CA VAL A 227 1.35 6.26 20.76
C VAL A 227 0.54 6.77 21.94
N VAL A 228 0.91 7.94 22.46
CA VAL A 228 0.13 8.71 23.42
C VAL A 228 -0.56 9.82 22.64
N ILE A 229 -1.86 9.96 22.88
CA ILE A 229 -2.67 11.08 22.43
C ILE A 229 -2.97 11.93 23.65
N ALA A 230 -2.51 13.18 23.65
CA ALA A 230 -2.61 14.11 24.79
C ALA A 230 -3.35 15.39 24.39
N PRO A 231 -3.96 16.12 25.37
CA PRO A 231 -4.60 17.40 25.10
C PRO A 231 -3.67 18.43 24.49
#